data_0405bd802c83e3075c359604a5169d75
#
_entry.id   0405bd802c83e3075c359604a5169d75
#
_cell.length_a   1.000
_cell.length_b   1.000
_cell.length_c   1.000
_cell.angle_alpha   90.00
_cell.angle_beta   90.00
_cell.angle_gamma   90.00
#
_symmetry.space_group_name_H-M   'P 1'
#
loop_
_entity.id
_entity.type
_entity.pdbx_description
1 polymer ?
#
loop_
_entity_poly.entity_id
_entity_poly.type
_entity_poly.pdbx_seq_one_letter_code
_entity_poly.pdbx_strand_id
1 'polypeptide(L)'
;MNPFSRLARGIAMAAIIAGGSPALAATFVYVSNAEDGDIGVYALKADGTLSPGARVPTAKVVMPMTVSPDRRFLYAASRSKPYSVHAYAIDRGTGGLKLLATSPLAESFPYISLDATGRFLFGASYGGNLVSVNAIAGDRRVLAEALQVIPTARNAHAIRADNSNQYVYVPHLGTDQIFQFVFDEKSGRLASNTPPILQMKAGTGPRHLIVSADNRFVYLLSELVATVTTLSLDAKTGLLTEVSSASALPPDSKLQPGAPRPSSRNTDNDIWAADLHLTPNGKFLYASERTSSTLAAFGVDGASGKLSYLGSTPTEKQPRGFAIDPKGRFLVASGEKAETLSVYAIDAASGALKPVGKFPTGKGSNWVEIVDFD
;
A
#
# COMPACT_ATOMS: atom_id res chain seq x y z
N MET A 1 -3.34 -1.71 91.73
CA MET A 1 -2.96 -0.41 91.16
C MET A 1 -2.68 -0.64 89.69
N ASN A 2 -3.34 0.07 88.89
CA ASN A 2 -3.52 -0.17 87.45
C ASN A 2 -2.25 -0.28 86.58
N PRO A 3 -2.24 -1.16 85.56
CA PRO A 3 -1.36 -1.03 84.39
C PRO A 3 -2.15 -0.56 83.17
N PHE A 4 -1.65 0.45 82.55
CA PHE A 4 -2.12 0.99 81.22
C PHE A 4 -1.88 0.05 80.10
N SER A 5 -2.94 -0.37 79.42
CA SER A 5 -2.89 -1.04 78.12
C SER A 5 -2.77 -0.01 77.02
N ARG A 6 -1.67 -0.08 76.16
CA ARG A 6 -1.55 0.68 74.97
C ARG A 6 -2.10 -0.15 73.80
N LEU A 7 -3.18 0.32 73.20
CA LEU A 7 -3.73 -0.20 71.92
C LEU A 7 -2.89 0.35 70.76
N ALA A 8 -2.18 -0.53 70.06
CA ALA A 8 -1.55 -0.19 68.80
C ALA A 8 -2.58 -0.35 67.66
N ARG A 9 -2.96 0.78 67.04
CA ARG A 9 -3.76 0.77 65.81
C ARG A 9 -2.83 0.53 64.61
N GLY A 10 -2.89 -0.66 64.03
CA GLY A 10 -2.28 -0.97 62.76
C GLY A 10 -3.06 -0.31 61.61
N ILE A 11 -2.41 0.58 60.86
CA ILE A 11 -2.92 1.13 59.63
C ILE A 11 -2.57 0.12 58.52
N ALA A 12 -3.56 -0.59 58.01
CA ALA A 12 -3.40 -1.42 56.83
C ALA A 12 -3.36 -0.51 55.58
N MET A 13 -2.19 -0.38 54.96
CA MET A 13 -2.03 0.33 53.71
C MET A 13 -2.45 -0.61 52.57
N ALA A 14 -3.65 -0.41 52.01
CA ALA A 14 -4.11 -1.13 50.83
C ALA A 14 -3.30 -0.64 49.61
N ALA A 15 -2.41 -1.47 49.07
CA ALA A 15 -1.74 -1.21 47.82
C ALA A 15 -2.76 -1.40 46.68
N ILE A 16 -3.18 -0.29 46.09
CA ILE A 16 -3.96 -0.32 44.82
C ILE A 16 -2.97 -0.73 43.71
N ILE A 17 -2.98 -2.00 43.36
CA ILE A 17 -2.35 -2.46 42.14
C ILE A 17 -3.22 -1.95 40.98
N ALA A 18 -2.79 -0.86 40.36
CA ALA A 18 -3.34 -0.45 39.10
C ALA A 18 -2.98 -1.52 38.06
N GLY A 19 -3.86 -2.50 37.89
CA GLY A 19 -3.80 -3.48 36.81
C GLY A 19 -3.99 -2.75 35.50
N GLY A 20 -2.87 -2.36 34.86
CA GLY A 20 -2.90 -1.98 33.46
C GLY A 20 -3.43 -3.18 32.67
N SER A 21 -4.64 -3.09 32.15
CA SER A 21 -5.12 -4.04 31.15
C SER A 21 -4.08 -4.10 30.04
N PRO A 22 -3.59 -5.29 29.64
CA PRO A 22 -2.72 -5.38 28.48
C PRO A 22 -3.47 -4.70 27.33
N ALA A 23 -2.85 -3.75 26.67
CA ALA A 23 -3.40 -3.15 25.46
C ALA A 23 -3.70 -4.32 24.53
N LEU A 24 -4.98 -4.58 24.28
CA LEU A 24 -5.41 -5.58 23.30
C LEU A 24 -4.74 -5.18 22.00
N ALA A 25 -3.93 -6.08 21.49
CA ALA A 25 -3.34 -5.97 20.18
C ALA A 25 -4.40 -5.53 19.17
N ALA A 26 -4.16 -4.42 18.51
CA ALA A 26 -5.15 -3.76 17.70
C ALA A 26 -4.66 -3.62 16.26
N THR A 27 -5.48 -4.08 15.33
CA THR A 27 -5.25 -3.90 13.89
C THR A 27 -6.17 -2.79 13.40
N PHE A 28 -5.60 -1.80 12.71
CA PHE A 28 -6.35 -0.68 12.15
C PHE A 28 -6.24 -0.62 10.64
N VAL A 29 -7.33 -0.19 10.00
CA VAL A 29 -7.43 0.02 8.56
C VAL A 29 -7.62 1.51 8.31
N TYR A 30 -6.81 2.05 7.40
CA TYR A 30 -6.87 3.44 6.93
C TYR A 30 -7.29 3.44 5.48
N VAL A 31 -8.30 4.24 5.15
CA VAL A 31 -8.85 4.33 3.79
C VAL A 31 -8.88 5.77 3.34
N SER A 32 -8.19 6.11 2.26
CA SER A 32 -8.30 7.44 1.67
C SER A 32 -9.57 7.56 0.84
N ASN A 33 -10.36 8.61 1.09
CA ASN A 33 -11.60 8.93 0.40
C ASN A 33 -11.39 10.22 -0.41
N ALA A 34 -11.00 10.09 -1.68
CA ALA A 34 -10.52 11.20 -2.49
C ALA A 34 -11.57 12.28 -2.74
N GLU A 35 -12.83 11.90 -2.94
CA GLU A 35 -13.91 12.85 -3.21
C GLU A 35 -14.34 13.60 -1.93
N ASP A 36 -14.36 12.91 -0.78
CA ASP A 36 -14.65 13.53 0.51
C ASP A 36 -13.46 14.31 1.08
N GLY A 37 -12.24 13.95 0.70
CA GLY A 37 -11.02 14.62 1.14
C GLY A 37 -10.60 14.25 2.56
N ASP A 38 -10.87 13.03 2.99
CA ASP A 38 -10.53 12.53 4.32
C ASP A 38 -9.93 11.11 4.30
N ILE A 39 -9.48 10.69 5.47
CA ILE A 39 -9.02 9.33 5.75
C ILE A 39 -9.97 8.71 6.76
N GLY A 40 -10.66 7.63 6.35
CA GLY A 40 -11.45 6.79 7.25
C GLY A 40 -10.57 5.88 8.07
N VAL A 41 -10.81 5.80 9.37
CA VAL A 41 -10.12 4.92 10.32
C VAL A 41 -11.07 3.84 10.79
N TYR A 42 -10.63 2.59 10.80
CA TYR A 42 -11.44 1.45 11.25
C TYR A 42 -10.60 0.52 12.12
N ALA A 43 -11.21 -0.06 13.14
CA ALA A 43 -10.59 -1.18 13.85
C ALA A 43 -11.00 -2.50 13.16
N LEU A 44 -10.02 -3.31 12.77
CA LEU A 44 -10.23 -4.66 12.22
C LEU A 44 -10.26 -5.66 13.38
N LYS A 45 -11.40 -6.27 13.60
CA LYS A 45 -11.60 -7.24 14.68
C LYS A 45 -11.07 -8.63 14.31
N ALA A 46 -10.95 -9.50 15.31
CA ALA A 46 -10.47 -10.87 15.14
C ALA A 46 -11.36 -11.73 14.22
N ASP A 47 -12.63 -11.40 14.10
CA ASP A 47 -13.61 -12.05 13.21
C ASP A 47 -13.64 -11.44 11.78
N GLY A 48 -12.79 -10.44 11.52
CA GLY A 48 -12.71 -9.73 10.24
C GLY A 48 -13.71 -8.58 10.08
N THR A 49 -14.57 -8.32 11.07
CA THR A 49 -15.49 -7.17 10.99
C THR A 49 -14.74 -5.86 11.23
N LEU A 50 -15.19 -4.80 10.54
CA LEU A 50 -14.69 -3.45 10.75
C LEU A 50 -15.59 -2.66 11.70
N SER A 51 -14.99 -2.08 12.72
CA SER A 51 -15.65 -1.04 13.54
C SER A 51 -15.21 0.33 13.05
N PRO A 52 -16.11 1.19 12.57
CA PRO A 52 -15.76 2.53 12.14
C PRO A 52 -15.27 3.37 13.32
N GLY A 53 -14.20 4.10 13.10
CA GLY A 53 -13.62 5.11 13.98
C GLY A 53 -13.80 6.51 13.42
N ALA A 54 -12.76 7.33 13.55
CA ALA A 54 -12.78 8.71 13.07
C ALA A 54 -12.71 8.80 11.54
N ARG A 55 -13.32 9.85 10.98
CA ARG A 55 -13.03 10.38 9.65
C ARG A 55 -12.10 11.59 9.84
N VAL A 56 -10.89 11.53 9.30
CA VAL A 56 -9.84 12.53 9.50
C VAL A 56 -9.77 13.45 8.29
N PRO A 57 -10.27 14.70 8.37
CA PRO A 57 -10.16 15.66 7.28
C PRO A 57 -8.68 15.85 6.88
N THR A 58 -8.40 15.75 5.59
CA THR A 58 -7.04 15.83 5.05
C THR A 58 -6.97 16.89 3.96
N ALA A 59 -7.26 16.49 2.71
CA ALA A 59 -7.34 17.40 1.56
C ALA A 59 -8.07 16.70 0.42
N LYS A 60 -8.65 17.49 -0.49
CA LYS A 60 -9.29 16.95 -1.71
C LYS A 60 -8.30 16.11 -2.50
N VAL A 61 -8.81 15.01 -3.07
CA VAL A 61 -8.04 14.05 -3.86
C VAL A 61 -6.87 13.45 -3.07
N VAL A 62 -7.05 13.26 -1.73
CA VAL A 62 -6.14 12.42 -0.95
C VAL A 62 -6.19 11.00 -1.54
N MET A 63 -5.01 10.45 -1.87
CA MET A 63 -4.98 9.18 -2.59
C MET A 63 -3.90 8.23 -2.08
N PRO A 64 -2.62 8.33 -2.48
CA PRO A 64 -1.66 7.36 -1.98
C PRO A 64 -1.32 7.63 -0.53
N MET A 65 -1.22 6.55 0.21
CA MET A 65 -0.73 6.55 1.58
C MET A 65 0.45 5.58 1.70
N THR A 66 1.26 5.78 2.73
CA THR A 66 2.30 4.85 3.13
C THR A 66 2.54 4.95 4.62
N VAL A 67 2.82 3.82 5.27
CA VAL A 67 3.08 3.73 6.71
C VAL A 67 4.58 3.62 6.95
N SER A 68 5.07 4.32 7.99
CA SER A 68 6.49 4.22 8.36
C SER A 68 6.86 2.79 8.80
N PRO A 69 8.13 2.35 8.60
CA PRO A 69 8.56 1.00 8.98
C PRO A 69 8.36 0.69 10.46
N ASP A 70 8.44 1.70 11.33
CA ASP A 70 8.17 1.58 12.78
C ASP A 70 6.66 1.59 13.13
N ARG A 71 5.78 1.68 12.10
CA ARG A 71 4.30 1.70 12.20
C ARG A 71 3.73 2.86 13.02
N ARG A 72 4.52 3.89 13.30
CA ARG A 72 4.11 5.03 14.16
C ARG A 72 3.56 6.20 13.39
N PHE A 73 3.79 6.24 12.07
CA PHE A 73 3.45 7.38 11.25
C PHE A 73 2.80 6.93 9.94
N LEU A 74 1.83 7.73 9.49
CA LEU A 74 1.20 7.57 8.18
C LEU A 74 1.44 8.84 7.38
N TYR A 75 1.82 8.68 6.12
CA TYR A 75 1.97 9.76 5.15
C TYR A 75 0.92 9.60 4.07
N ALA A 76 0.19 10.70 3.76
CA ALA A 76 -0.86 10.70 2.75
C ALA A 76 -0.62 11.87 1.79
N ALA A 77 -0.57 11.59 0.49
CA ALA A 77 -0.40 12.63 -0.52
C ALA A 77 -1.74 13.10 -1.10
N SER A 78 -1.86 14.41 -1.29
CA SER A 78 -2.98 15.03 -1.98
C SER A 78 -2.60 15.38 -3.42
N ARG A 79 -3.47 15.00 -4.36
CA ARG A 79 -3.28 15.21 -5.80
C ARG A 79 -4.03 16.43 -6.36
N SER A 80 -4.70 17.20 -5.50
CA SER A 80 -5.25 18.51 -5.84
C SER A 80 -4.20 19.59 -5.63
N LYS A 81 -4.20 20.63 -6.44
CA LYS A 81 -3.31 21.78 -6.25
C LYS A 81 -3.76 22.63 -5.04
N PRO A 82 -2.82 23.11 -4.20
CA PRO A 82 -1.38 22.83 -4.22
C PRO A 82 -1.09 21.39 -3.78
N TYR A 83 -0.24 20.68 -4.53
CA TYR A 83 0.14 19.31 -4.18
C TYR A 83 0.85 19.27 -2.83
N SER A 84 0.49 18.30 -1.99
CA SER A 84 1.00 18.23 -0.63
C SER A 84 1.06 16.80 -0.11
N VAL A 85 1.87 16.59 0.92
CA VAL A 85 1.88 15.39 1.74
C VAL A 85 1.60 15.76 3.19
N HIS A 86 0.77 14.94 3.83
CA HIS A 86 0.34 15.10 5.21
C HIS A 86 0.98 13.98 6.04
N ALA A 87 1.71 14.35 7.09
CA ALA A 87 2.32 13.42 8.03
C ALA A 87 1.46 13.33 9.30
N TYR A 88 1.08 12.12 9.68
CA TYR A 88 0.27 11.84 10.85
C TYR A 88 1.02 10.93 11.82
N ALA A 89 0.90 11.19 13.13
CA ALA A 89 1.19 10.21 14.15
C ALA A 89 -0.01 9.27 14.32
N ILE A 90 0.26 7.97 14.46
CA ILE A 90 -0.74 6.95 14.72
C ILE A 90 -0.81 6.67 16.22
N ASP A 91 -1.98 6.80 16.81
CA ASP A 91 -2.24 6.34 18.15
C ASP A 91 -2.42 4.82 18.17
N ARG A 92 -1.54 4.11 18.84
CA ARG A 92 -1.51 2.63 18.84
C ARG A 92 -2.73 1.99 19.52
N GLY A 93 -3.37 2.70 20.43
CA GLY A 93 -4.52 2.17 21.18
C GLY A 93 -5.84 2.35 20.44
N THR A 94 -5.98 3.41 19.65
CA THR A 94 -7.23 3.80 19.01
C THR A 94 -7.17 3.80 17.49
N GLY A 95 -5.97 3.70 16.89
CA GLY A 95 -5.73 3.90 15.46
C GLY A 95 -5.87 5.37 15.02
N GLY A 96 -6.17 6.28 15.95
CA GLY A 96 -6.40 7.69 15.65
C GLY A 96 -5.20 8.36 14.98
N LEU A 97 -5.47 9.26 14.05
CA LEU A 97 -4.45 10.02 13.31
C LEU A 97 -4.37 11.45 13.84
N LYS A 98 -3.18 11.83 14.29
CA LYS A 98 -2.86 13.22 14.69
C LYS A 98 -1.98 13.85 13.64
N LEU A 99 -2.48 14.89 12.96
CA LEU A 99 -1.68 15.65 11.99
C LEU A 99 -0.45 16.28 12.68
N LEU A 100 0.72 16.01 12.14
CA LEU A 100 2.00 16.59 12.57
C LEU A 100 2.44 17.72 11.67
N ALA A 101 2.33 17.52 10.35
CA ALA A 101 2.77 18.50 9.36
C ALA A 101 2.06 18.30 8.02
N THR A 102 1.96 19.38 7.26
CA THR A 102 1.63 19.38 5.84
C THR A 102 2.78 20.03 5.09
N SER A 103 3.31 19.35 4.08
CA SER A 103 4.43 19.82 3.27
C SER A 103 4.06 19.86 1.80
N PRO A 104 4.52 20.85 1.01
CA PRO A 104 4.31 20.88 -0.42
C PRO A 104 5.07 19.72 -1.11
N LEU A 105 4.53 19.25 -2.22
CA LEU A 105 5.17 18.32 -3.13
C LEU A 105 5.44 18.99 -4.48
N ALA A 106 6.50 18.54 -5.15
CA ALA A 106 6.90 19.10 -6.45
C ALA A 106 5.85 18.80 -7.54
N GLU A 107 5.10 17.68 -7.40
CA GLU A 107 4.16 17.21 -8.43
C GLU A 107 3.05 16.37 -7.81
N SER A 108 2.04 16.02 -8.63
CA SER A 108 0.98 15.08 -8.29
C SER A 108 1.49 13.64 -8.31
N PHE A 109 1.54 12.99 -7.16
CA PHE A 109 1.99 11.60 -7.07
C PHE A 109 0.82 10.63 -6.91
N PRO A 110 0.53 9.75 -7.89
CA PRO A 110 -0.39 8.62 -7.71
C PRO A 110 0.17 7.50 -6.82
N TYR A 111 1.46 7.54 -6.51
CA TYR A 111 2.15 6.59 -5.66
C TYR A 111 3.23 7.29 -4.84
N ILE A 112 3.26 6.99 -3.55
CA ILE A 112 4.35 7.33 -2.64
C ILE A 112 4.78 6.07 -1.89
N SER A 113 6.05 6.00 -1.52
CA SER A 113 6.57 4.97 -0.62
C SER A 113 7.69 5.54 0.24
N LEU A 114 8.10 4.78 1.25
CA LEU A 114 9.25 5.09 2.08
C LEU A 114 10.41 4.14 1.78
N ASP A 115 11.62 4.61 1.99
CA ASP A 115 12.77 3.74 2.13
C ASP A 115 12.67 2.88 3.41
N ALA A 116 13.42 1.79 3.51
CA ALA A 116 13.32 0.88 4.66
C ALA A 116 13.70 1.52 6.00
N THR A 117 14.41 2.66 6.00
CA THR A 117 14.76 3.40 7.22
C THR A 117 13.67 4.41 7.63
N GLY A 118 12.72 4.71 6.76
CA GLY A 118 11.70 5.75 6.95
C GLY A 118 12.27 7.17 6.99
N ARG A 119 13.45 7.38 6.42
CA ARG A 119 14.10 8.71 6.35
C ARG A 119 13.84 9.44 5.05
N PHE A 120 13.38 8.72 4.02
CA PHE A 120 13.15 9.27 2.70
C PHE A 120 11.78 8.87 2.17
N LEU A 121 11.07 9.86 1.64
CA LEU A 121 9.83 9.67 0.89
C LEU A 121 10.15 9.68 -0.60
N PHE A 122 9.76 8.61 -1.28
CA PHE A 122 9.77 8.51 -2.73
C PHE A 122 8.40 8.88 -3.29
N GLY A 123 8.38 9.61 -4.41
CA GLY A 123 7.18 9.91 -5.17
C GLY A 123 7.35 9.63 -6.66
N ALA A 124 6.35 9.01 -7.29
CA ALA A 124 6.30 8.84 -8.74
C ALA A 124 5.14 9.66 -9.32
N SER A 125 5.41 10.47 -10.36
CA SER A 125 4.41 11.32 -11.00
C SER A 125 4.03 10.81 -12.37
N TYR A 126 2.74 10.45 -12.50
CA TYR A 126 2.15 9.99 -13.77
C TYR A 126 2.07 11.13 -14.79
N GLY A 127 1.59 12.31 -14.40
CA GLY A 127 1.47 13.48 -15.27
C GLY A 127 2.76 14.25 -15.47
N GLY A 128 3.61 14.29 -14.43
CA GLY A 128 4.91 14.96 -14.47
C GLY A 128 6.02 14.16 -15.15
N ASN A 129 5.86 12.85 -15.34
CA ASN A 129 6.86 11.96 -15.93
C ASN A 129 8.21 12.06 -15.20
N LEU A 130 8.15 12.00 -13.88
CA LEU A 130 9.31 12.15 -13.01
C LEU A 130 9.15 11.34 -11.73
N VAL A 131 10.23 11.17 -11.01
CA VAL A 131 10.25 10.72 -9.63
C VAL A 131 10.92 11.74 -8.74
N SER A 132 10.56 11.78 -7.46
CA SER A 132 11.22 12.61 -6.45
C SER A 132 11.65 11.82 -5.24
N VAL A 133 12.69 12.31 -4.57
CA VAL A 133 13.12 11.87 -3.26
C VAL A 133 13.13 13.08 -2.34
N ASN A 134 12.36 13.01 -1.25
CA ASN A 134 12.31 14.03 -0.22
C ASN A 134 12.79 13.47 1.12
N ALA A 135 13.63 14.20 1.83
CA ALA A 135 14.04 13.80 3.17
C ALA A 135 12.90 14.01 4.18
N ILE A 136 12.87 13.18 5.20
CA ILE A 136 11.96 13.28 6.35
C ILE A 136 12.76 13.77 7.56
N ALA A 137 12.37 14.91 8.11
CA ALA A 137 13.01 15.51 9.29
C ALA A 137 12.70 14.74 10.58
N GLY A 138 13.42 15.03 11.66
CA GLY A 138 13.22 14.38 12.96
C GLY A 138 11.83 14.61 13.57
N ASP A 139 11.15 15.69 13.23
CA ASP A 139 9.76 16.00 13.59
C ASP A 139 8.73 15.31 12.67
N ARG A 140 9.19 14.42 11.78
CA ARG A 140 8.43 13.64 10.79
C ARG A 140 7.85 14.44 9.63
N ARG A 141 8.15 15.70 9.52
CA ARG A 141 7.82 16.53 8.36
C ARG A 141 8.63 16.08 7.16
N VAL A 142 7.96 15.92 6.02
CA VAL A 142 8.64 15.79 4.72
C VAL A 142 9.21 17.15 4.34
N LEU A 143 10.50 17.24 4.01
CA LEU A 143 11.09 18.50 3.60
C LEU A 143 10.55 18.91 2.23
N ALA A 144 10.20 20.20 2.12
CA ALA A 144 9.59 20.77 0.91
C ALA A 144 10.55 20.74 -0.28
N GLU A 145 11.85 20.98 -0.02
CA GLU A 145 12.89 20.86 -1.02
C GLU A 145 13.24 19.37 -1.22
N ALA A 146 13.00 18.88 -2.42
CA ALA A 146 13.36 17.52 -2.78
C ALA A 146 14.89 17.38 -2.89
N LEU A 147 15.45 16.30 -2.36
CA LEU A 147 16.86 15.94 -2.57
C LEU A 147 17.16 15.68 -4.04
N GLN A 148 16.17 15.11 -4.74
CA GLN A 148 16.22 14.86 -6.17
C GLN A 148 14.82 14.97 -6.78
N VAL A 149 14.77 15.56 -7.98
CA VAL A 149 13.67 15.44 -8.93
C VAL A 149 14.29 14.91 -10.23
N ILE A 150 13.97 13.69 -10.58
CA ILE A 150 14.57 12.97 -11.72
C ILE A 150 13.51 12.84 -12.81
N PRO A 151 13.66 13.53 -13.96
CA PRO A 151 12.85 13.28 -15.14
C PRO A 151 13.03 11.81 -15.59
N THR A 152 11.93 11.16 -15.91
CA THR A 152 11.89 9.75 -16.34
C THR A 152 11.04 9.61 -17.60
N ALA A 153 10.71 8.38 -17.98
CA ALA A 153 9.83 8.13 -19.10
C ALA A 153 8.36 8.46 -18.77
N ARG A 154 7.51 8.43 -19.78
CA ARG A 154 6.10 8.79 -19.68
C ARG A 154 5.33 7.88 -18.73
N ASN A 155 4.52 8.51 -17.84
CA ASN A 155 3.59 7.90 -16.91
C ASN A 155 4.27 6.98 -15.88
N ALA A 156 5.26 7.50 -15.14
CA ALA A 156 5.79 6.84 -13.94
C ALA A 156 4.64 6.61 -12.95
N HIS A 157 4.36 5.35 -12.61
CA HIS A 157 3.13 5.03 -11.84
C HIS A 157 3.39 4.57 -10.42
N ALA A 158 4.52 3.96 -10.15
CA ALA A 158 4.94 3.56 -8.80
C ALA A 158 6.44 3.78 -8.64
N ILE A 159 6.90 3.79 -7.40
CA ILE A 159 8.32 3.81 -7.03
C ILE A 159 8.48 3.03 -5.73
N ARG A 160 9.35 2.03 -5.72
CA ARG A 160 9.51 1.17 -4.56
C ARG A 160 10.94 0.65 -4.43
N ALA A 161 11.47 0.70 -3.20
CA ALA A 161 12.71 0.05 -2.85
C ALA A 161 12.52 -1.48 -2.72
N ASP A 162 13.58 -2.23 -3.00
CA ASP A 162 13.67 -3.63 -2.62
C ASP A 162 13.84 -3.79 -1.10
N ASN A 163 13.75 -5.01 -0.58
CA ASN A 163 13.85 -5.24 0.86
C ASN A 163 15.27 -5.04 1.42
N SER A 164 16.30 -5.00 0.56
CA SER A 164 17.67 -4.67 0.98
C SER A 164 17.91 -3.17 1.15
N ASN A 165 16.97 -2.34 0.69
CA ASN A 165 17.07 -0.88 0.63
C ASN A 165 18.22 -0.38 -0.28
N GLN A 166 18.67 -1.21 -1.24
CA GLN A 166 19.78 -0.86 -2.13
C GLN A 166 19.32 -0.52 -3.54
N TYR A 167 18.16 -1.01 -3.95
CA TYR A 167 17.66 -0.86 -5.31
C TYR A 167 16.23 -0.32 -5.30
N VAL A 168 15.92 0.52 -6.29
CA VAL A 168 14.60 1.14 -6.43
C VAL A 168 14.10 0.95 -7.86
N TYR A 169 12.83 0.56 -7.99
CA TYR A 169 12.19 0.27 -9.25
C TYR A 169 11.03 1.21 -9.53
N VAL A 170 10.94 1.67 -10.78
CA VAL A 170 9.91 2.62 -11.23
C VAL A 170 9.28 2.10 -12.52
N PRO A 171 8.08 1.51 -12.47
CA PRO A 171 7.33 1.12 -13.66
C PRO A 171 6.72 2.34 -14.36
N HIS A 172 6.80 2.35 -15.70
CA HIS A 172 6.30 3.39 -16.57
C HIS A 172 5.21 2.84 -17.50
N LEU A 173 3.98 3.24 -17.24
CA LEU A 173 2.80 2.75 -17.96
C LEU A 173 2.82 3.18 -19.44
N GLY A 174 3.28 4.40 -19.72
CA GLY A 174 3.21 4.98 -21.06
C GLY A 174 4.33 4.57 -22.02
N THR A 175 5.36 3.85 -21.54
CA THR A 175 6.52 3.44 -22.34
C THR A 175 6.90 1.97 -22.17
N ASP A 176 6.12 1.22 -21.37
CA ASP A 176 6.35 -0.21 -21.12
C ASP A 176 7.76 -0.49 -20.56
N GLN A 177 8.20 0.31 -19.58
CA GLN A 177 9.54 0.26 -19.04
C GLN A 177 9.52 0.16 -17.51
N ILE A 178 10.55 -0.47 -16.94
CA ILE A 178 10.89 -0.38 -15.54
C ILE A 178 12.26 0.27 -15.43
N PHE A 179 12.33 1.46 -14.80
CA PHE A 179 13.61 2.07 -14.46
C PHE A 179 14.16 1.40 -13.21
N GLN A 180 15.46 1.12 -13.23
CA GLN A 180 16.21 0.46 -12.18
C GLN A 180 17.25 1.44 -11.64
N PHE A 181 17.19 1.71 -10.34
CA PHE A 181 18.12 2.62 -9.65
C PHE A 181 18.87 1.89 -8.56
N VAL A 182 20.09 2.34 -8.31
CA VAL A 182 20.83 2.08 -7.08
C VAL A 182 20.50 3.19 -6.10
N PHE A 183 20.18 2.84 -4.87
CA PHE A 183 19.84 3.77 -3.81
C PHE A 183 20.93 3.86 -2.76
N ASP A 184 21.41 5.05 -2.49
CA ASP A 184 22.29 5.32 -1.36
C ASP A 184 21.45 5.74 -0.15
N GLU A 185 21.23 4.84 0.78
CA GLU A 185 20.44 5.08 1.99
C GLU A 185 21.03 6.13 2.94
N LYS A 186 22.33 6.49 2.79
CA LYS A 186 22.97 7.51 3.62
C LYS A 186 22.62 8.91 3.16
N SER A 187 22.70 9.15 1.86
CA SER A 187 22.42 10.45 1.24
C SER A 187 20.98 10.60 0.74
N GLY A 188 20.24 9.49 0.61
CA GLY A 188 18.91 9.47 0.01
C GLY A 188 18.91 9.62 -1.50
N ARG A 189 20.04 9.39 -2.17
CA ARG A 189 20.16 9.60 -3.61
C ARG A 189 19.97 8.34 -4.43
N LEU A 190 19.30 8.52 -5.57
CA LEU A 190 19.13 7.53 -6.62
C LEU A 190 20.16 7.77 -7.72
N ALA A 191 20.85 6.71 -8.14
CA ALA A 191 21.68 6.69 -9.34
C ALA A 191 21.17 5.60 -10.30
N SER A 192 21.23 5.86 -11.61
CA SER A 192 20.83 4.85 -12.60
C SER A 192 21.65 3.58 -12.46
N ASN A 193 21.00 2.42 -12.49
CA ASN A 193 21.69 1.13 -12.55
C ASN A 193 22.24 0.86 -13.98
N THR A 194 22.96 -0.23 -14.17
CA THR A 194 23.52 -0.62 -15.46
C THR A 194 23.15 -2.07 -15.79
N PRO A 195 22.24 -2.30 -16.78
CA PRO A 195 21.46 -1.31 -17.54
C PRO A 195 20.42 -0.56 -16.70
N PRO A 196 20.06 0.69 -17.06
CA PRO A 196 19.14 1.52 -16.27
C PRO A 196 17.68 1.14 -16.45
N ILE A 197 17.33 0.40 -17.49
CA ILE A 197 15.95 0.11 -17.88
C ILE A 197 15.80 -1.38 -18.22
N LEU A 198 14.73 -1.97 -17.72
CA LEU A 198 14.19 -3.22 -18.24
C LEU A 198 13.01 -2.88 -19.17
N GLN A 199 13.10 -3.26 -20.43
CA GLN A 199 12.01 -3.10 -21.40
C GLN A 199 11.02 -4.25 -21.24
N MET A 200 9.75 -3.92 -21.02
CA MET A 200 8.64 -4.88 -20.98
C MET A 200 8.01 -5.02 -22.38
N LYS A 201 7.14 -6.02 -22.54
CA LYS A 201 6.38 -6.20 -23.76
C LYS A 201 5.53 -4.96 -24.06
N ALA A 202 5.53 -4.54 -25.32
CA ALA A 202 4.82 -3.35 -25.78
C ALA A 202 3.31 -3.44 -25.52
N GLY A 203 2.71 -2.34 -25.06
CA GLY A 203 1.27 -2.22 -24.78
C GLY A 203 0.80 -2.87 -23.49
N THR A 204 1.72 -3.28 -22.59
CA THR A 204 1.33 -3.89 -21.31
C THR A 204 0.98 -2.87 -20.23
N GLY A 205 1.64 -1.72 -20.23
CA GLY A 205 1.43 -0.66 -19.24
C GLY A 205 1.83 -1.05 -17.82
N PRO A 206 3.13 -1.21 -17.51
CA PRO A 206 3.64 -1.46 -16.17
C PRO A 206 3.12 -0.45 -15.15
N ARG A 207 2.55 -0.93 -14.02
CA ARG A 207 1.83 -0.05 -13.09
C ARG A 207 2.34 -0.10 -11.66
N HIS A 208 1.97 -1.13 -10.93
CA HIS A 208 2.40 -1.38 -9.55
C HIS A 208 3.27 -2.62 -9.47
N LEU A 209 4.16 -2.64 -8.50
CA LEU A 209 5.00 -3.79 -8.23
C LEU A 209 5.12 -4.06 -6.73
N ILE A 210 5.39 -5.32 -6.39
CA ILE A 210 5.67 -5.75 -5.02
C ILE A 210 6.85 -6.70 -5.01
N VAL A 211 7.70 -6.59 -3.99
CA VAL A 211 8.88 -7.44 -3.79
C VAL A 211 8.50 -8.60 -2.88
N SER A 212 8.94 -9.83 -3.19
CA SER A 212 8.76 -10.98 -2.32
C SER A 212 9.53 -10.81 -1.00
N ALA A 213 9.02 -11.39 0.09
CA ALA A 213 9.62 -11.21 1.41
C ALA A 213 11.10 -11.64 1.48
N ASP A 214 11.48 -12.64 0.69
CA ASP A 214 12.86 -13.16 0.57
C ASP A 214 13.75 -12.37 -0.42
N ASN A 215 13.21 -11.29 -0.99
CA ASN A 215 13.90 -10.40 -1.94
C ASN A 215 14.39 -11.09 -3.24
N ARG A 216 13.82 -12.25 -3.62
CA ARG A 216 14.21 -12.98 -4.84
C ARG A 216 13.37 -12.62 -6.06
N PHE A 217 12.14 -12.18 -5.85
CA PHE A 217 11.21 -11.91 -6.92
C PHE A 217 10.54 -10.53 -6.76
N VAL A 218 10.25 -9.93 -7.90
CA VAL A 218 9.38 -8.75 -8.02
C VAL A 218 8.19 -9.15 -8.88
N TYR A 219 6.98 -8.88 -8.40
CA TYR A 219 5.74 -9.10 -9.14
C TYR A 219 5.25 -7.76 -9.66
N LEU A 220 5.11 -7.66 -10.98
CA LEU A 220 4.69 -6.46 -11.68
C LEU A 220 3.28 -6.65 -12.23
N LEU A 221 2.35 -5.79 -11.85
CA LEU A 221 1.02 -5.71 -12.48
C LEU A 221 1.05 -4.73 -13.65
N SER A 222 0.58 -5.21 -14.79
CA SER A 222 0.39 -4.40 -16.01
C SER A 222 -1.06 -3.95 -16.13
N GLU A 223 -1.29 -2.63 -16.17
CA GLU A 223 -2.63 -2.03 -16.16
C GLU A 223 -3.47 -2.39 -17.38
N LEU A 224 -2.83 -2.39 -18.57
CA LEU A 224 -3.53 -2.41 -19.86
C LEU A 224 -3.88 -3.81 -20.35
N VAL A 225 -3.32 -4.84 -19.73
CA VAL A 225 -3.52 -6.24 -20.12
C VAL A 225 -3.84 -7.16 -18.94
N ALA A 226 -3.89 -6.60 -17.72
CA ALA A 226 -4.14 -7.34 -16.47
C ALA A 226 -3.26 -8.59 -16.33
N THR A 227 -1.97 -8.48 -16.67
CA THR A 227 -1.01 -9.55 -16.39
C THR A 227 -0.19 -9.22 -15.17
N VAL A 228 0.13 -10.25 -14.39
CA VAL A 228 1.15 -10.18 -13.34
C VAL A 228 2.39 -10.90 -13.85
N THR A 229 3.46 -10.14 -14.04
CA THR A 229 4.76 -10.64 -14.48
C THR A 229 5.65 -10.91 -13.27
N THR A 230 6.18 -12.12 -13.18
CA THR A 230 7.24 -12.48 -12.24
C THR A 230 8.58 -12.10 -12.81
N LEU A 231 9.33 -11.29 -12.09
CA LEU A 231 10.70 -10.89 -12.39
C LEU A 231 11.60 -11.47 -11.30
N SER A 232 12.71 -12.10 -11.67
CA SER A 232 13.77 -12.45 -10.71
C SER A 232 14.61 -11.22 -10.41
N LEU A 233 15.00 -11.07 -9.16
CA LEU A 233 15.87 -10.00 -8.66
C LEU A 233 17.26 -10.56 -8.36
N ASP A 234 18.27 -10.08 -9.06
CA ASP A 234 19.66 -10.36 -8.70
C ASP A 234 20.09 -9.49 -7.50
N ALA A 235 20.29 -10.12 -6.36
CA ALA A 235 20.60 -9.43 -5.11
C ALA A 235 21.95 -8.67 -5.12
N LYS A 236 22.86 -8.97 -6.05
CA LYS A 236 24.17 -8.31 -6.15
C LYS A 236 24.15 -7.08 -7.03
N THR A 237 23.35 -7.14 -8.10
CA THR A 237 23.30 -6.09 -9.12
C THR A 237 22.02 -5.27 -9.08
N GLY A 238 20.97 -5.79 -8.42
CA GLY A 238 19.64 -5.18 -8.43
C GLY A 238 18.93 -5.25 -9.78
N LEU A 239 19.43 -6.06 -10.71
CA LEU A 239 18.82 -6.17 -12.03
C LEU A 239 17.67 -7.16 -12.02
N LEU A 240 16.60 -6.77 -12.71
CA LEU A 240 15.41 -7.58 -12.89
C LEU A 240 15.47 -8.34 -14.21
N THR A 241 15.02 -9.60 -14.20
CA THR A 241 14.89 -10.44 -15.40
C THR A 241 13.53 -11.12 -15.40
N GLU A 242 12.82 -11.08 -16.53
CA GLU A 242 11.50 -11.70 -16.68
C GLU A 242 11.59 -13.23 -16.57
N VAL A 243 10.73 -13.81 -15.73
CA VAL A 243 10.62 -15.27 -15.52
C VAL A 243 9.37 -15.83 -16.20
N SER A 244 8.22 -15.20 -15.94
CA SER A 244 6.92 -15.65 -16.45
C SER A 244 5.87 -14.56 -16.29
N SER A 245 4.73 -14.71 -16.99
CA SER A 245 3.55 -13.86 -16.82
C SER A 245 2.30 -14.72 -16.67
N ALA A 246 1.35 -14.27 -15.85
CA ALA A 246 0.04 -14.90 -15.67
C ALA A 246 -1.07 -13.84 -15.80
N SER A 247 -2.19 -14.21 -16.44
CA SER A 247 -3.36 -13.33 -16.56
C SER A 247 -4.12 -13.24 -15.26
N ALA A 248 -4.54 -12.03 -14.88
CA ALA A 248 -5.48 -11.76 -13.79
C ALA A 248 -6.95 -11.82 -14.25
N LEU A 249 -7.19 -12.17 -15.49
CA LEU A 249 -8.54 -12.33 -16.05
C LEU A 249 -8.89 -13.80 -16.20
N PRO A 250 -10.18 -14.17 -16.00
CA PRO A 250 -10.65 -15.50 -16.34
C PRO A 250 -10.51 -15.76 -17.84
N PRO A 251 -10.37 -17.04 -18.29
CA PRO A 251 -10.15 -17.38 -19.70
C PRO A 251 -11.28 -16.93 -20.64
N ASP A 252 -12.48 -16.77 -20.14
CA ASP A 252 -13.68 -16.34 -20.87
C ASP A 252 -13.95 -14.84 -20.82
N SER A 253 -13.01 -14.06 -20.25
CA SER A 253 -13.13 -12.60 -20.18
C SER A 253 -13.35 -11.98 -21.55
N LYS A 254 -14.27 -11.02 -21.62
CA LYS A 254 -14.59 -10.25 -22.84
C LYS A 254 -13.92 -8.88 -22.86
N LEU A 255 -13.11 -8.55 -21.84
CA LEU A 255 -12.36 -7.30 -21.81
C LEU A 255 -11.28 -7.30 -22.90
N GLN A 256 -11.04 -6.12 -23.44
CA GLN A 256 -10.02 -5.91 -24.47
C GLN A 256 -8.83 -5.12 -23.89
N PRO A 257 -7.63 -5.20 -24.52
CA PRO A 257 -6.48 -4.43 -24.07
C PRO A 257 -6.79 -2.95 -23.91
N GLY A 258 -6.40 -2.40 -22.76
CA GLY A 258 -6.65 -1.03 -22.39
C GLY A 258 -5.79 -0.01 -23.11
N ALA A 259 -5.98 1.25 -22.78
CA ALA A 259 -5.14 2.36 -23.24
C ALA A 259 -4.76 3.26 -22.05
N PRO A 260 -3.60 3.94 -22.10
CA PRO A 260 -3.25 4.95 -21.12
C PRO A 260 -4.34 6.02 -21.02
N ARG A 261 -4.67 6.45 -19.80
CA ARG A 261 -5.74 7.43 -19.58
C ARG A 261 -5.19 8.82 -19.29
N PRO A 262 -5.86 9.91 -19.72
CA PRO A 262 -7.12 9.93 -20.48
C PRO A 262 -6.96 9.38 -21.89
N SER A 263 -8.05 8.82 -22.44
CA SER A 263 -8.12 8.26 -23.79
C SER A 263 -9.25 8.95 -24.58
N SER A 264 -9.02 9.17 -25.89
CA SER A 264 -10.03 9.74 -26.79
C SER A 264 -11.07 8.72 -27.27
N ARG A 265 -10.82 7.41 -27.10
CA ARG A 265 -11.77 6.35 -27.47
C ARG A 265 -12.62 5.91 -26.29
N ASN A 266 -13.75 5.22 -26.56
CA ASN A 266 -14.50 4.54 -25.52
C ASN A 266 -13.63 3.45 -24.85
N THR A 267 -13.61 3.45 -23.53
CA THR A 267 -12.81 2.56 -22.70
C THR A 267 -13.65 1.71 -21.72
N ASP A 268 -14.96 1.61 -21.93
CA ASP A 268 -15.87 0.92 -21.00
C ASP A 268 -15.59 -0.58 -20.88
N ASN A 269 -15.07 -1.20 -21.95
CA ASN A 269 -14.67 -2.60 -21.99
C ASN A 269 -13.17 -2.82 -21.92
N ASP A 270 -12.40 -1.77 -21.63
CA ASP A 270 -10.96 -1.89 -21.52
C ASP A 270 -10.54 -2.55 -20.21
N ILE A 271 -9.54 -3.41 -20.30
CA ILE A 271 -8.79 -3.87 -19.15
C ILE A 271 -8.21 -2.64 -18.42
N TRP A 272 -8.41 -2.62 -17.12
CA TRP A 272 -7.95 -1.51 -16.28
C TRP A 272 -7.50 -2.01 -14.90
N ALA A 273 -6.49 -2.87 -14.87
CA ALA A 273 -5.95 -3.42 -13.63
C ALA A 273 -5.35 -2.31 -12.74
N ALA A 274 -5.30 -2.52 -11.42
CA ALA A 274 -4.92 -1.45 -10.52
C ALA A 274 -3.85 -1.83 -9.50
N ASP A 275 -4.10 -2.74 -8.61
CA ASP A 275 -3.24 -2.99 -7.45
C ASP A 275 -2.93 -4.46 -7.27
N LEU A 276 -1.85 -4.77 -6.55
CA LEU A 276 -1.48 -6.14 -6.22
C LEU A 276 -0.82 -6.23 -4.85
N HIS A 277 -1.11 -7.31 -4.14
CA HIS A 277 -0.51 -7.62 -2.85
C HIS A 277 -0.23 -9.10 -2.69
N LEU A 278 0.89 -9.43 -2.02
CA LEU A 278 1.24 -10.77 -1.56
C LEU A 278 0.73 -10.99 -0.14
N THR A 279 0.31 -12.22 0.16
CA THR A 279 0.16 -12.61 1.56
C THR A 279 1.53 -12.59 2.27
N PRO A 280 1.59 -12.29 3.59
CA PRO A 280 2.85 -12.21 4.32
C PRO A 280 3.70 -13.50 4.26
N ASN A 281 3.04 -14.66 4.12
CA ASN A 281 3.72 -15.96 3.95
C ASN A 281 4.18 -16.24 2.52
N GLY A 282 3.92 -15.33 1.58
CA GLY A 282 4.32 -15.43 0.17
C GLY A 282 3.59 -16.50 -0.64
N LYS A 283 2.53 -17.15 -0.11
CA LYS A 283 1.86 -18.27 -0.80
C LYS A 283 0.84 -17.82 -1.82
N PHE A 284 0.22 -16.65 -1.64
CA PHE A 284 -0.83 -16.15 -2.52
C PHE A 284 -0.58 -14.70 -2.89
N LEU A 285 -0.93 -14.36 -4.13
CA LEU A 285 -0.95 -13.01 -4.64
C LEU A 285 -2.35 -12.68 -5.12
N TYR A 286 -2.79 -11.44 -4.84
CA TYR A 286 -4.06 -10.92 -5.34
C TYR A 286 -3.81 -9.69 -6.22
N ALA A 287 -4.66 -9.50 -7.22
CA ALA A 287 -4.64 -8.33 -8.11
C ALA A 287 -6.06 -7.83 -8.38
N SER A 288 -6.24 -6.50 -8.37
CA SER A 288 -7.54 -5.89 -8.65
C SER A 288 -7.68 -5.49 -10.13
N GLU A 289 -8.89 -5.69 -10.68
CA GLU A 289 -9.26 -5.27 -12.02
C GLU A 289 -10.52 -4.40 -11.94
N ARG A 290 -10.39 -3.14 -12.41
CA ARG A 290 -11.39 -2.08 -12.17
C ARG A 290 -12.63 -2.20 -13.05
N THR A 291 -12.50 -2.63 -14.29
CA THR A 291 -13.62 -2.71 -15.25
C THR A 291 -14.55 -3.87 -14.90
N SER A 292 -14.01 -5.04 -14.61
CA SER A 292 -14.79 -6.20 -14.16
C SER A 292 -15.21 -6.12 -12.69
N SER A 293 -14.60 -5.22 -11.90
CA SER A 293 -14.80 -5.10 -10.45
C SER A 293 -14.50 -6.42 -9.72
N THR A 294 -13.30 -6.97 -9.96
CA THR A 294 -12.87 -8.25 -9.39
C THR A 294 -11.50 -8.17 -8.73
N LEU A 295 -11.27 -9.15 -7.85
CA LEU A 295 -9.96 -9.49 -7.29
C LEU A 295 -9.57 -10.87 -7.84
N ALA A 296 -8.50 -10.93 -8.62
CA ALA A 296 -7.89 -12.17 -9.07
C ALA A 296 -6.98 -12.75 -7.98
N ALA A 297 -7.02 -14.05 -7.78
CA ALA A 297 -6.17 -14.78 -6.84
C ALA A 297 -5.18 -15.68 -7.60
N PHE A 298 -3.94 -15.74 -7.11
CA PHE A 298 -2.88 -16.59 -7.64
C PHE A 298 -2.21 -17.37 -6.51
N GLY A 299 -1.91 -18.64 -6.78
CA GLY A 299 -0.94 -19.42 -6.02
C GLY A 299 0.48 -19.05 -6.48
N VAL A 300 1.39 -18.95 -5.54
CA VAL A 300 2.80 -18.60 -5.79
C VAL A 300 3.67 -19.85 -5.56
N ASP A 301 4.40 -20.27 -6.58
CA ASP A 301 5.46 -21.27 -6.42
C ASP A 301 6.69 -20.62 -5.76
N GLY A 302 6.96 -20.94 -4.51
CA GLY A 302 8.02 -20.31 -3.73
C GLY A 302 9.43 -20.55 -4.26
N ALA A 303 9.67 -21.58 -5.07
CA ALA A 303 10.98 -21.88 -5.64
C ALA A 303 11.26 -21.04 -6.89
N SER A 304 10.29 -20.95 -7.80
CA SER A 304 10.44 -20.29 -9.10
C SER A 304 9.78 -18.91 -9.18
N GLY A 305 8.97 -18.52 -8.19
CA GLY A 305 8.17 -17.30 -8.21
C GLY A 305 6.98 -17.33 -9.18
N LYS A 306 6.78 -18.42 -9.92
CA LYS A 306 5.70 -18.53 -10.92
C LYS A 306 4.33 -18.46 -10.29
N LEU A 307 3.39 -17.86 -11.00
CA LEU A 307 2.02 -17.66 -10.57
C LEU A 307 1.08 -18.64 -11.28
N SER A 308 0.18 -19.24 -10.51
CA SER A 308 -0.93 -20.05 -11.02
C SER A 308 -2.26 -19.35 -10.70
N TYR A 309 -3.04 -19.00 -11.72
CA TYR A 309 -4.35 -18.36 -11.53
C TYR A 309 -5.32 -19.34 -10.83
N LEU A 310 -5.95 -18.87 -9.74
CA LEU A 310 -6.87 -19.67 -8.92
C LEU A 310 -8.33 -19.29 -9.12
N GLY A 311 -8.60 -18.12 -9.67
CA GLY A 311 -9.95 -17.59 -9.89
C GLY A 311 -10.06 -16.10 -9.59
N SER A 312 -11.26 -15.55 -9.83
CA SER A 312 -11.61 -14.15 -9.52
C SER A 312 -12.81 -14.08 -8.59
N THR A 313 -12.77 -13.15 -7.66
CA THR A 313 -13.84 -12.85 -6.71
C THR A 313 -14.42 -11.46 -7.02
N PRO A 314 -15.75 -11.31 -7.25
CA PRO A 314 -16.39 -10.01 -7.35
C PRO A 314 -16.18 -9.17 -6.08
N THR A 315 -15.96 -7.86 -6.26
CA THR A 315 -15.69 -6.95 -5.15
C THR A 315 -16.40 -5.60 -5.34
N GLU A 316 -15.90 -4.55 -4.71
CA GLU A 316 -16.45 -3.19 -4.83
C GLU A 316 -16.31 -2.66 -6.25
N LYS A 317 -17.22 -1.75 -6.64
CA LYS A 317 -17.22 -1.17 -7.99
C LYS A 317 -15.95 -0.35 -8.21
N GLN A 318 -15.21 -0.67 -9.28
CA GLN A 318 -13.97 -0.01 -9.67
C GLN A 318 -12.89 -0.09 -8.57
N PRO A 319 -12.44 -1.32 -8.20
CA PRO A 319 -11.50 -1.53 -7.09
C PRO A 319 -10.11 -1.02 -7.47
N ARG A 320 -9.69 0.11 -6.87
CA ARG A 320 -8.37 0.68 -7.15
C ARG A 320 -7.30 0.25 -6.15
N GLY A 321 -7.64 0.21 -4.88
CA GLY A 321 -6.72 -0.18 -3.81
C GLY A 321 -7.36 -1.18 -2.87
N PHE A 322 -6.53 -2.09 -2.36
CA PHE A 322 -6.89 -3.05 -1.32
C PHE A 322 -5.64 -3.33 -0.47
N ALA A 323 -5.81 -3.93 0.69
CA ALA A 323 -4.68 -4.36 1.51
C ALA A 323 -4.98 -5.71 2.16
N ILE A 324 -3.92 -6.43 2.51
CA ILE A 324 -3.97 -7.67 3.29
C ILE A 324 -3.47 -7.38 4.69
N ASP A 325 -4.14 -7.88 5.73
CA ASP A 325 -3.68 -7.70 7.09
C ASP A 325 -2.31 -8.36 7.31
N PRO A 326 -1.46 -7.81 8.18
CA PRO A 326 -0.10 -8.33 8.40
C PRO A 326 -0.02 -9.78 8.88
N LYS A 327 -1.13 -10.36 9.33
CA LYS A 327 -1.24 -11.78 9.69
C LYS A 327 -1.72 -12.66 8.52
N GLY A 328 -2.08 -12.05 7.38
CA GLY A 328 -2.54 -12.76 6.17
C GLY A 328 -3.89 -13.44 6.30
N ARG A 329 -4.74 -12.97 7.21
CA ARG A 329 -6.07 -13.56 7.48
C ARG A 329 -7.19 -12.90 6.72
N PHE A 330 -7.06 -11.58 6.49
CA PHE A 330 -8.11 -10.76 5.89
C PHE A 330 -7.57 -9.89 4.77
N LEU A 331 -8.41 -9.68 3.76
CA LEU A 331 -8.21 -8.71 2.69
C LEU A 331 -9.34 -7.68 2.78
N VAL A 332 -8.98 -6.40 2.75
CA VAL A 332 -9.93 -5.26 2.73
C VAL A 332 -9.82 -4.56 1.40
N ALA A 333 -10.91 -4.53 0.63
CA ALA A 333 -10.98 -3.89 -0.69
C ALA A 333 -11.86 -2.64 -0.67
N SER A 334 -11.40 -1.60 -1.37
CA SER A 334 -12.14 -0.36 -1.62
C SER A 334 -12.45 -0.21 -3.11
N GLY A 335 -13.43 0.62 -3.46
CA GLY A 335 -13.78 0.91 -4.84
C GLY A 335 -14.06 2.40 -5.07
N GLU A 336 -13.47 2.97 -6.14
CA GLU A 336 -13.61 4.41 -6.46
C GLU A 336 -15.08 4.81 -6.71
N LYS A 337 -15.94 3.85 -7.08
CA LYS A 337 -17.36 4.04 -7.37
C LYS A 337 -18.28 3.30 -6.40
N ALA A 338 -17.75 3.01 -5.19
CA ALA A 338 -18.50 2.40 -4.09
C ALA A 338 -18.39 3.25 -2.83
N GLU A 339 -19.37 3.13 -1.94
CA GLU A 339 -19.40 3.76 -0.62
C GLU A 339 -19.34 2.70 0.48
N THR A 340 -18.77 1.52 0.13
CA THR A 340 -18.52 0.43 1.06
C THR A 340 -17.13 -0.15 0.86
N LEU A 341 -16.61 -0.78 1.92
CA LEU A 341 -15.43 -1.64 1.92
C LEU A 341 -15.90 -3.09 1.98
N SER A 342 -15.38 -3.94 1.12
CA SER A 342 -15.57 -5.39 1.26
C SER A 342 -14.42 -6.01 2.04
N VAL A 343 -14.75 -6.82 3.04
CA VAL A 343 -13.77 -7.62 3.79
C VAL A 343 -13.95 -9.08 3.44
N TYR A 344 -12.82 -9.74 3.18
CA TYR A 344 -12.75 -11.17 2.89
C TYR A 344 -11.80 -11.87 3.86
N ALA A 345 -12.19 -13.03 4.35
CA ALA A 345 -11.26 -13.95 5.00
C ALA A 345 -10.48 -14.71 3.92
N ILE A 346 -9.16 -14.80 4.08
CA ILE A 346 -8.27 -15.54 3.20
C ILE A 346 -8.19 -16.99 3.70
N ASP A 347 -8.58 -17.93 2.88
CA ASP A 347 -8.39 -19.35 3.18
C ASP A 347 -6.90 -19.71 3.07
N ALA A 348 -6.29 -20.08 4.18
CA ALA A 348 -4.84 -20.28 4.27
C ALA A 348 -4.31 -21.46 3.44
N ALA A 349 -5.19 -22.41 3.04
CA ALA A 349 -4.81 -23.56 2.25
C ALA A 349 -4.97 -23.33 0.74
N SER A 350 -6.04 -22.64 0.33
CA SER A 350 -6.42 -22.48 -1.08
C SER A 350 -6.24 -21.04 -1.62
N GLY A 351 -6.08 -20.04 -0.74
CA GLY A 351 -6.09 -18.63 -1.15
C GLY A 351 -7.47 -18.07 -1.54
N ALA A 352 -8.54 -18.87 -1.37
CA ALA A 352 -9.88 -18.44 -1.68
C ALA A 352 -10.35 -17.30 -0.77
N LEU A 353 -11.00 -16.29 -1.35
CA LEU A 353 -11.58 -15.17 -0.62
C LEU A 353 -13.02 -15.50 -0.20
N LYS A 354 -13.26 -15.59 1.11
CA LYS A 354 -14.57 -15.80 1.70
C LYS A 354 -15.14 -14.49 2.23
N PRO A 355 -16.28 -13.98 1.74
CA PRO A 355 -16.85 -12.72 2.21
C PRO A 355 -17.13 -12.73 3.72
N VAL A 356 -16.67 -11.71 4.42
CA VAL A 356 -16.98 -11.45 5.84
C VAL A 356 -18.13 -10.45 5.91
N GLY A 357 -18.05 -9.35 5.17
CA GLY A 357 -19.08 -8.32 5.16
C GLY A 357 -18.70 -7.09 4.33
N LYS A 358 -19.68 -6.17 4.25
CA LYS A 358 -19.51 -4.83 3.68
C LYS A 358 -19.70 -3.78 4.76
N PHE A 359 -18.83 -2.77 4.75
CA PHE A 359 -18.79 -1.74 5.78
C PHE A 359 -18.79 -0.35 5.12
N PRO A 360 -19.58 0.62 5.63
CA PRO A 360 -19.63 1.96 5.04
C PRO A 360 -18.26 2.65 5.02
N THR A 361 -18.00 3.39 3.94
CA THR A 361 -16.81 4.25 3.79
C THR A 361 -17.19 5.57 3.13
N GLY A 362 -16.21 6.43 2.86
CA GLY A 362 -16.42 7.69 2.16
C GLY A 362 -16.41 7.52 0.63
N LYS A 363 -16.67 8.62 -0.07
CA LYS A 363 -16.72 8.68 -1.54
C LYS A 363 -15.33 8.73 -2.16
N GLY A 364 -15.18 8.04 -3.28
CA GLY A 364 -13.92 7.97 -3.99
C GLY A 364 -12.85 7.21 -3.22
N SER A 365 -13.22 6.16 -2.47
CA SER A 365 -12.28 5.34 -1.71
C SER A 365 -11.35 4.59 -2.65
N ASN A 366 -10.02 4.73 -2.47
CA ASN A 366 -9.07 4.33 -3.50
C ASN A 366 -7.71 3.81 -3.01
N TRP A 367 -7.41 3.91 -1.72
CA TRP A 367 -6.18 3.40 -1.11
C TRP A 367 -6.48 2.86 0.28
N VAL A 368 -5.88 1.71 0.60
CA VAL A 368 -6.07 1.03 1.88
C VAL A 368 -4.71 0.71 2.47
N GLU A 369 -4.51 1.06 3.74
CA GLU A 369 -3.36 0.62 4.55
C GLU A 369 -3.87 -0.13 5.77
N ILE A 370 -3.19 -1.21 6.16
CA ILE A 370 -3.52 -1.96 7.37
C ILE A 370 -2.30 -2.03 8.28
N VAL A 371 -2.48 -1.59 9.52
CA VAL A 371 -1.42 -1.57 10.53
C VAL A 371 -1.82 -2.45 11.71
N ASP A 372 -0.92 -3.35 12.09
CA ASP A 372 -1.06 -4.22 13.25
C ASP A 372 -0.02 -3.84 14.30
N PHE A 373 -0.44 -3.67 15.55
CA PHE A 373 0.40 -3.27 16.66
C PHE A 373 0.73 -4.40 17.63
N ASP A 374 0.51 -5.65 17.22
CA ASP A 374 0.94 -6.84 17.96
C ASP A 374 2.46 -7.08 17.90
#